data_37ac461b3ea103cc6d87aeabd141416b
#
_entry.id   37ac461b3ea103cc6d87aeabd141416b
#
_cell.length_a   1.000
_cell.length_b   1.000
_cell.length_c   1.000
_cell.angle_alpha   90.00
_cell.angle_beta   90.00
_cell.angle_gamma   90.00
#
_symmetry.space_group_name_H-M   'P 1'
#
loop_
_entity.id
_entity.type
_entity.pdbx_description
1 polymer ?
#
loop_
_entity_poly.entity_id
_entity_poly.type
_entity_poly.pdbx_seq_one_letter_code
_entity_poly.pdbx_strand_id
1 'polypeptide(L)'
;MLRNITLKTLWDRRRAIFWWSVGLLATAIYTDYFYPTVQKVSAAYEQFLKNMPAALMASVGAAGGFDFTTPAGYLRTELYGMVVPLLFLIVTIGSGADAIAGEEERGTLDMLLANPVPRWRVVLEKFAALVIEIVIVALFFWLGLVIGGSLVKLALSPWLILAGTTSAVLLAIAIGGLTLAIGCGTGSKGQAMGIASGIAFAAYLLESMAPVVRALQPYRPLSPFYYYMAADPLEKGLDPGHAAVLLALAAVFVALGVLAFQRRDLAV
;
A
#
# COMPACT_ATOMS: atom_id res chain seq x y z
N MET A 1 -19.18 -6.80 25.15
CA MET A 1 -19.26 -5.66 24.19
C MET A 1 -17.90 -4.97 24.12
N LEU A 2 -17.28 -4.91 22.97
CA LEU A 2 -16.00 -4.23 22.78
C LEU A 2 -16.23 -2.72 22.93
N ARG A 3 -15.63 -2.11 23.96
CA ARG A 3 -15.76 -0.67 24.28
C ARG A 3 -15.02 0.26 23.29
N ASN A 4 -14.36 -0.32 22.25
CA ASN A 4 -13.49 0.41 21.33
C ASN A 4 -13.86 0.03 19.90
N ILE A 5 -14.15 1.03 19.07
CA ILE A 5 -14.53 0.88 17.66
C ILE A 5 -13.40 0.21 16.86
N THR A 6 -12.15 0.56 17.15
CA THR A 6 -10.96 -0.04 16.53
C THR A 6 -10.93 -1.55 16.72
N LEU A 7 -11.08 -2.04 17.96
CA LEU A 7 -11.06 -3.48 18.27
C LEU A 7 -12.25 -4.22 17.64
N LYS A 8 -13.43 -3.60 17.64
CA LYS A 8 -14.60 -4.18 16.95
C LYS A 8 -14.33 -4.31 15.45
N THR A 9 -13.83 -3.26 14.80
CA THR A 9 -13.53 -3.27 13.37
C THR A 9 -12.50 -4.35 13.03
N LEU A 10 -11.43 -4.49 13.80
CA LEU A 10 -10.43 -5.55 13.61
C LEU A 10 -11.03 -6.95 13.80
N TRP A 11 -11.90 -7.12 14.81
CA TRP A 11 -12.56 -8.39 15.05
C TRP A 11 -13.49 -8.78 13.89
N ASP A 12 -14.24 -7.83 13.36
CA ASP A 12 -15.15 -8.06 12.23
C ASP A 12 -14.35 -8.44 10.96
N ARG A 13 -13.16 -7.86 10.79
CA ARG A 13 -12.26 -8.10 9.66
C ARG A 13 -11.23 -9.23 9.86
N ARG A 14 -11.21 -9.90 11.03
CA ARG A 14 -10.19 -10.91 11.39
C ARG A 14 -9.97 -12.00 10.35
N ARG A 15 -11.04 -12.42 9.64
CA ARG A 15 -10.94 -13.42 8.57
C ARG A 15 -10.22 -12.87 7.35
N ALA A 16 -10.50 -11.64 6.97
CA ALA A 16 -9.81 -10.96 5.87
C ALA A 16 -8.32 -10.75 6.22
N ILE A 17 -8.03 -10.24 7.41
CA ILE A 17 -6.66 -10.07 7.91
C ILE A 17 -5.89 -11.39 7.87
N PHE A 18 -6.50 -12.47 8.36
CA PHE A 18 -5.89 -13.80 8.36
C PHE A 18 -5.55 -14.27 6.93
N TRP A 19 -6.51 -14.24 6.01
CA TRP A 19 -6.28 -14.72 4.65
C TRP A 19 -5.31 -13.84 3.86
N TRP A 20 -5.35 -12.51 4.04
CA TRP A 20 -4.36 -11.61 3.46
C TRP A 20 -2.95 -11.87 4.01
N SER A 21 -2.82 -12.08 5.32
CA SER A 21 -1.54 -12.39 5.97
C SER A 21 -0.97 -13.71 5.45
N VAL A 22 -1.79 -14.77 5.37
CA VAL A 22 -1.36 -16.07 4.84
C VAL A 22 -1.01 -15.98 3.36
N GLY A 23 -1.82 -15.30 2.56
CA GLY A 23 -1.59 -15.14 1.13
C GLY A 23 -0.29 -14.40 0.84
N LEU A 24 -0.05 -13.28 1.54
CA LEU A 24 1.18 -12.48 1.35
C LEU A 24 2.43 -13.18 1.89
N LEU A 25 2.34 -13.88 3.01
CA LEU A 25 3.42 -14.73 3.50
C LEU A 25 3.79 -15.81 2.47
N ALA A 26 2.77 -16.48 1.91
CA ALA A 26 2.99 -17.50 0.89
C ALA A 26 3.59 -16.91 -0.40
N THR A 27 3.12 -15.73 -0.83
CA THR A 27 3.66 -15.01 -2.00
C THR A 27 5.12 -14.64 -1.78
N ALA A 28 5.48 -14.17 -0.59
CA ALA A 28 6.86 -13.82 -0.23
C ALA A 28 7.79 -15.06 -0.31
N ILE A 29 7.41 -16.15 0.35
CA ILE A 29 8.19 -17.40 0.33
C ILE A 29 8.29 -17.96 -1.10
N TYR A 30 7.17 -17.93 -1.86
CA TYR A 30 7.13 -18.37 -3.24
C TYR A 30 8.12 -17.59 -4.12
N THR A 31 8.13 -16.27 -4.01
CA THR A 31 9.07 -15.43 -4.79
C THR A 31 10.52 -15.76 -4.45
N ASP A 32 10.86 -15.85 -3.16
CA ASP A 32 12.22 -16.17 -2.75
C ASP A 32 12.65 -17.56 -3.24
N TYR A 33 11.75 -18.54 -3.29
CA TYR A 33 12.05 -19.88 -3.79
C TYR A 33 12.56 -19.88 -5.24
N PHE A 34 12.09 -18.96 -6.07
CA PHE A 34 12.51 -18.82 -7.47
C PHE A 34 13.82 -18.05 -7.66
N TYR A 35 14.31 -17.34 -6.64
CA TYR A 35 15.52 -16.54 -6.73
C TYR A 35 16.74 -17.29 -7.31
N PRO A 36 17.10 -18.51 -6.85
CA PRO A 36 18.26 -19.25 -7.41
C PRO A 36 18.07 -19.62 -8.88
N THR A 37 16.84 -19.83 -9.33
CA THR A 37 16.54 -20.16 -10.73
C THR A 37 16.69 -18.92 -11.60
N VAL A 38 16.17 -17.77 -11.14
CA VAL A 38 16.29 -16.49 -11.86
C VAL A 38 17.75 -16.08 -11.96
N GLN A 39 18.55 -16.26 -10.92
CA GLN A 39 19.99 -15.97 -10.97
C GLN A 39 20.73 -16.74 -12.06
N LYS A 40 20.39 -18.01 -12.28
CA LYS A 40 21.04 -18.84 -13.31
C LYS A 40 20.76 -18.37 -14.74
N VAL A 41 19.64 -17.72 -14.97
CA VAL A 41 19.20 -17.25 -16.29
C VAL A 41 19.28 -15.73 -16.43
N SER A 42 19.75 -15.01 -15.40
CA SER A 42 19.73 -13.55 -15.33
C SER A 42 20.45 -12.89 -16.51
N ALA A 43 21.61 -13.39 -16.93
CA ALA A 43 22.36 -12.83 -18.06
C ALA A 43 21.62 -12.91 -19.39
N ALA A 44 20.93 -14.03 -19.67
CA ALA A 44 20.11 -14.19 -20.86
C ALA A 44 18.85 -13.32 -20.80
N TYR A 45 18.26 -13.20 -19.60
CA TYR A 45 17.08 -12.39 -19.35
C TYR A 45 17.36 -10.88 -19.49
N GLU A 46 18.51 -10.41 -18.99
CA GLU A 46 18.96 -9.02 -19.18
C GLU A 46 19.15 -8.67 -20.64
N GLN A 47 19.72 -9.58 -21.45
CA GLN A 47 19.90 -9.36 -22.87
C GLN A 47 18.55 -9.25 -23.61
N PHE A 48 17.56 -10.05 -23.21
CA PHE A 48 16.20 -9.96 -23.75
C PHE A 48 15.54 -8.62 -23.36
N LEU A 49 15.66 -8.20 -22.10
CA LEU A 49 15.06 -6.98 -21.57
C LEU A 49 15.67 -5.70 -22.16
N LYS A 50 16.97 -5.69 -22.48
CA LYS A 50 17.62 -4.56 -23.17
C LYS A 50 17.01 -4.24 -24.54
N ASN A 51 16.33 -5.21 -25.16
CA ASN A 51 15.64 -5.04 -26.44
C ASN A 51 14.17 -4.61 -26.28
N MET A 52 13.65 -4.51 -25.06
CA MET A 52 12.27 -4.06 -24.83
C MET A 52 12.12 -2.54 -24.94
N PRO A 53 11.00 -2.03 -25.49
CA PRO A 53 10.70 -0.60 -25.49
C PRO A 53 10.62 -0.05 -24.06
N ALA A 54 11.25 1.11 -23.83
CA ALA A 54 11.30 1.76 -22.52
C ALA A 54 9.91 2.04 -21.92
N ALA A 55 8.93 2.34 -22.78
CA ALA A 55 7.54 2.57 -22.36
C ALA A 55 6.89 1.29 -21.77
N LEU A 56 7.22 0.12 -22.34
CA LEU A 56 6.71 -1.15 -21.81
C LEU A 56 7.34 -1.49 -20.47
N MET A 57 8.65 -1.27 -20.33
CA MET A 57 9.35 -1.46 -19.05
C MET A 57 8.82 -0.51 -17.96
N ALA A 58 8.55 0.73 -18.31
CA ALA A 58 7.98 1.70 -17.39
C ALA A 58 6.58 1.30 -16.90
N SER A 59 5.73 0.74 -17.78
CA SER A 59 4.35 0.33 -17.41
C SER A 59 4.29 -0.77 -16.36
N VAL A 60 5.34 -1.59 -16.25
CA VAL A 60 5.47 -2.64 -15.23
C VAL A 60 6.34 -2.22 -14.03
N GLY A 61 6.61 -0.91 -13.88
CA GLY A 61 7.39 -0.38 -12.76
C GLY A 61 8.91 -0.53 -12.89
N ALA A 62 9.41 -0.91 -14.05
CA ALA A 62 10.81 -1.16 -14.32
C ALA A 62 11.48 -0.05 -15.15
N ALA A 63 11.03 1.20 -14.99
CA ALA A 63 11.59 2.37 -15.70
C ALA A 63 13.11 2.57 -15.47
N GLY A 64 13.65 2.10 -14.35
CA GLY A 64 15.08 2.09 -14.02
C GLY A 64 15.85 0.87 -14.54
N GLY A 65 15.21 -0.02 -15.32
CA GLY A 65 15.75 -1.31 -15.72
C GLY A 65 15.37 -2.43 -14.75
N PHE A 66 15.50 -3.66 -15.23
CA PHE A 66 15.39 -4.86 -14.36
C PHE A 66 16.79 -5.20 -13.87
N ASP A 67 16.95 -5.32 -12.58
CA ASP A 67 18.20 -5.82 -11.98
C ASP A 67 17.89 -7.15 -11.26
N PHE A 68 18.39 -8.24 -11.84
CA PHE A 68 18.30 -9.58 -11.26
C PHE A 68 19.64 -10.07 -10.73
N THR A 69 20.68 -9.24 -10.79
CA THR A 69 22.04 -9.63 -10.39
C THR A 69 22.22 -9.53 -8.88
N THR A 70 21.51 -8.60 -8.25
CA THR A 70 21.55 -8.40 -6.80
C THR A 70 20.26 -8.89 -6.12
N PRO A 71 20.33 -9.37 -4.87
CA PRO A 71 19.12 -9.72 -4.12
C PRO A 71 18.12 -8.55 -3.98
N ALA A 72 18.62 -7.33 -3.76
CA ALA A 72 17.80 -6.13 -3.65
C ALA A 72 17.12 -5.80 -4.98
N GLY A 73 17.85 -5.86 -6.09
CA GLY A 73 17.34 -5.64 -7.43
C GLY A 73 16.28 -6.67 -7.82
N TYR A 74 16.50 -7.95 -7.48
CA TYR A 74 15.51 -9.01 -7.68
C TYR A 74 14.20 -8.73 -6.95
N LEU A 75 14.24 -8.47 -5.64
CA LEU A 75 13.03 -8.18 -4.86
C LEU A 75 12.35 -6.89 -5.32
N ARG A 76 13.15 -5.86 -5.69
CA ARG A 76 12.64 -4.62 -6.26
C ARG A 76 11.85 -4.88 -7.55
N THR A 77 12.40 -5.68 -8.45
CA THR A 77 11.79 -5.96 -9.75
C THR A 77 10.56 -6.87 -9.62
N GLU A 78 10.66 -7.96 -8.88
CA GLU A 78 9.60 -8.98 -8.79
C GLU A 78 8.45 -8.57 -7.86
N LEU A 79 8.75 -7.91 -6.74
CA LEU A 79 7.76 -7.62 -5.71
C LEU A 79 7.48 -6.14 -5.53
N TYR A 80 8.52 -5.36 -5.20
CA TYR A 80 8.32 -3.98 -4.74
C TYR A 80 8.02 -2.99 -5.87
N GLY A 81 8.33 -3.32 -7.14
CA GLY A 81 8.02 -2.45 -8.28
C GLY A 81 6.52 -2.30 -8.54
N MET A 82 5.75 -3.39 -8.38
CA MET A 82 4.32 -3.38 -8.68
C MET A 82 3.49 -4.24 -7.72
N VAL A 83 3.92 -5.48 -7.43
CA VAL A 83 3.09 -6.48 -6.75
C VAL A 83 2.75 -6.06 -5.32
N VAL A 84 3.75 -5.69 -4.52
CA VAL A 84 3.57 -5.29 -3.12
C VAL A 84 2.71 -4.05 -2.97
N PRO A 85 3.02 -2.92 -3.66
CA PRO A 85 2.14 -1.76 -3.55
C PRO A 85 0.72 -2.07 -4.01
N LEU A 86 0.53 -2.82 -5.10
CA LEU A 86 -0.80 -3.20 -5.57
C LEU A 86 -1.58 -3.98 -4.52
N LEU A 87 -0.98 -5.05 -3.94
CA LEU A 87 -1.64 -5.89 -2.94
C LEU A 87 -1.95 -5.11 -1.65
N PHE A 88 -1.03 -4.27 -1.19
CA PHE A 88 -1.26 -3.43 0.00
C PHE A 88 -2.35 -2.39 -0.25
N LEU A 89 -2.41 -1.81 -1.46
CA LEU A 89 -3.46 -0.87 -1.84
C LEU A 89 -4.83 -1.54 -1.93
N ILE A 90 -4.93 -2.78 -2.43
CA ILE A 90 -6.20 -3.52 -2.44
C ILE A 90 -6.72 -3.68 -1.01
N VAL A 91 -5.86 -4.02 -0.04
CA VAL A 91 -6.23 -4.13 1.37
C VAL A 91 -6.71 -2.78 1.91
N THR A 92 -5.93 -1.70 1.74
CA THR A 92 -6.22 -0.42 2.38
C THR A 92 -7.34 0.37 1.69
N ILE A 93 -7.48 0.29 0.36
CA ILE A 93 -8.62 0.86 -0.38
C ILE A 93 -9.91 0.14 0.04
N GLY A 94 -9.88 -1.20 0.09
CA GLY A 94 -11.03 -1.97 0.53
C GLY A 94 -11.45 -1.63 1.97
N SER A 95 -10.49 -1.54 2.89
CA SER A 95 -10.72 -1.20 4.29
C SER A 95 -11.17 0.24 4.48
N GLY A 96 -10.53 1.18 3.77
CA GLY A 96 -10.86 2.60 3.85
C GLY A 96 -12.27 2.91 3.33
N ALA A 97 -12.66 2.29 2.21
CA ALA A 97 -14.00 2.44 1.64
C ALA A 97 -15.09 1.80 2.53
N ASP A 98 -14.77 0.67 3.16
CA ASP A 98 -15.70 -0.05 4.03
C ASP A 98 -15.90 0.61 5.39
N ALA A 99 -14.94 1.41 5.83
CA ALA A 99 -14.84 1.93 7.20
C ALA A 99 -16.03 2.81 7.61
N ILE A 100 -16.49 3.72 6.74
CA ILE A 100 -17.64 4.62 6.97
C ILE A 100 -18.69 4.35 5.91
N ALA A 101 -18.38 4.51 4.63
CA ALA A 101 -19.35 4.37 3.55
C ALA A 101 -19.95 2.96 3.46
N GLY A 102 -19.14 1.91 3.67
CA GLY A 102 -19.64 0.55 3.71
C GLY A 102 -20.54 0.27 4.93
N GLU A 103 -20.32 0.89 6.08
CA GLU A 103 -21.24 0.78 7.24
C GLU A 103 -22.53 1.57 7.00
N GLU A 104 -22.45 2.71 6.31
CA GLU A 104 -23.61 3.49 5.94
C GLU A 104 -24.51 2.73 4.95
N GLU A 105 -23.95 2.17 3.87
CA GLU A 105 -24.71 1.36 2.91
C GLU A 105 -25.39 0.14 3.55
N ARG A 106 -24.82 -0.42 4.63
CA ARG A 106 -25.40 -1.53 5.39
C ARG A 106 -26.37 -1.09 6.49
N GLY A 107 -26.57 0.21 6.71
CA GLY A 107 -27.39 0.76 7.80
C GLY A 107 -26.85 0.49 9.21
N THR A 108 -25.57 0.13 9.33
CA THR A 108 -24.92 -0.14 10.64
C THR A 108 -24.32 1.12 11.26
N LEU A 109 -24.08 2.15 10.46
CA LEU A 109 -23.53 3.42 10.92
C LEU A 109 -24.46 4.12 11.91
N ASP A 110 -25.79 4.07 11.68
CA ASP A 110 -26.79 4.69 12.55
C ASP A 110 -26.78 4.06 13.96
N MET A 111 -26.64 2.74 14.05
CA MET A 111 -26.50 2.06 15.33
C MET A 111 -25.21 2.46 16.06
N LEU A 112 -24.14 2.77 15.33
CA LEU A 112 -22.89 3.26 15.93
C LEU A 112 -23.05 4.68 16.45
N LEU A 113 -23.72 5.56 15.71
CA LEU A 113 -23.91 6.96 16.02
C LEU A 113 -25.04 7.20 17.06
N ALA A 114 -25.90 6.22 17.30
CA ALA A 114 -26.86 6.24 18.41
C ALA A 114 -26.17 6.24 19.78
N ASN A 115 -24.89 5.86 19.84
CA ASN A 115 -24.09 6.02 21.04
C ASN A 115 -23.48 7.44 21.11
N PRO A 116 -23.22 7.99 22.31
CA PRO A 116 -22.68 9.34 22.48
C PRO A 116 -21.17 9.38 22.14
N VAL A 117 -20.83 9.09 20.86
CA VAL A 117 -19.47 9.11 20.36
C VAL A 117 -19.35 10.23 19.31
N PRO A 118 -18.41 11.18 19.47
CA PRO A 118 -18.21 12.25 18.49
C PRO A 118 -17.74 11.70 17.15
N ARG A 119 -18.25 12.25 16.05
CA ARG A 119 -17.98 11.79 14.66
C ARG A 119 -16.49 11.74 14.34
N TRP A 120 -15.70 12.72 14.79
CA TRP A 120 -14.25 12.73 14.56
C TRP A 120 -13.55 11.50 15.16
N ARG A 121 -14.00 11.05 16.34
CA ARG A 121 -13.46 9.88 17.00
C ARG A 121 -13.77 8.60 16.24
N VAL A 122 -14.96 8.49 15.65
CA VAL A 122 -15.33 7.36 14.78
C VAL A 122 -14.34 7.25 13.63
N VAL A 123 -14.08 8.36 12.92
CA VAL A 123 -13.14 8.38 11.78
C VAL A 123 -11.73 7.98 12.22
N LEU A 124 -11.22 8.55 13.32
CA LEU A 124 -9.88 8.24 13.82
C LEU A 124 -9.74 6.78 14.28
N GLU A 125 -10.74 6.23 14.99
CA GLU A 125 -10.70 4.83 15.42
C GLU A 125 -10.82 3.85 14.24
N LYS A 126 -11.57 4.20 13.18
CA LYS A 126 -11.64 3.43 11.94
C LYS A 126 -10.30 3.49 11.16
N PHE A 127 -9.69 4.67 11.09
CA PHE A 127 -8.37 4.80 10.50
C PHE A 127 -7.30 4.03 11.28
N ALA A 128 -7.34 4.08 12.62
CA ALA A 128 -6.43 3.28 13.46
C ALA A 128 -6.58 1.77 13.20
N ALA A 129 -7.82 1.30 13.00
CA ALA A 129 -8.05 -0.10 12.63
C ALA A 129 -7.42 -0.46 11.28
N LEU A 130 -7.55 0.43 10.27
CA LEU A 130 -6.92 0.26 8.95
C LEU A 130 -5.38 0.20 9.07
N VAL A 131 -4.78 1.10 9.86
CA VAL A 131 -3.32 1.11 10.09
C VAL A 131 -2.88 -0.19 10.76
N ILE A 132 -3.58 -0.66 11.78
CA ILE A 132 -3.25 -1.92 12.45
C ILE A 132 -3.40 -3.10 11.50
N GLU A 133 -4.46 -3.13 10.69
CA GLU A 133 -4.70 -4.17 9.68
C GLU A 133 -3.52 -4.29 8.71
N ILE A 134 -3.10 -3.17 8.09
CA ILE A 134 -2.02 -3.21 7.10
C ILE A 134 -0.67 -3.53 7.75
N VAL A 135 -0.42 -3.07 8.98
CA VAL A 135 0.82 -3.40 9.72
C VAL A 135 0.88 -4.90 10.02
N ILE A 136 -0.23 -5.53 10.44
CA ILE A 136 -0.27 -6.98 10.67
C ILE A 136 0.02 -7.72 9.36
N VAL A 137 -0.67 -7.39 8.29
CA VAL A 137 -0.50 -8.02 6.97
C VAL A 137 0.93 -7.87 6.46
N ALA A 138 1.51 -6.68 6.60
CA ALA A 138 2.88 -6.38 6.20
C ALA A 138 3.93 -7.11 7.06
N LEU A 139 3.64 -7.31 8.35
CA LEU A 139 4.52 -8.08 9.24
C LEU A 139 4.61 -9.55 8.76
N PHE A 140 3.51 -10.16 8.39
CA PHE A 140 3.51 -11.53 7.83
C PHE A 140 4.21 -11.60 6.48
N PHE A 141 4.04 -10.58 5.63
CA PHE A 141 4.78 -10.47 4.38
C PHE A 141 6.29 -10.38 4.61
N TRP A 142 6.73 -9.48 5.50
CA TRP A 142 8.13 -9.34 5.89
C TRP A 142 8.71 -10.65 6.46
N LEU A 143 7.98 -11.31 7.37
CA LEU A 143 8.36 -12.62 7.91
C LEU A 143 8.53 -13.65 6.80
N GLY A 144 7.63 -13.65 5.82
CA GLY A 144 7.72 -14.54 4.65
C GLY A 144 9.02 -14.34 3.86
N LEU A 145 9.40 -13.09 3.58
CA LEU A 145 10.66 -12.76 2.90
C LEU A 145 11.90 -13.14 3.74
N VAL A 146 11.86 -12.93 5.05
CA VAL A 146 13.00 -13.31 5.93
C VAL A 146 13.14 -14.84 6.00
N ILE A 147 12.03 -15.56 6.14
CA ILE A 147 12.03 -17.02 6.18
C ILE A 147 12.45 -17.60 4.82
N GLY A 148 11.78 -17.18 3.75
CA GLY A 148 12.07 -17.62 2.38
C GLY A 148 13.52 -17.31 1.99
N GLY A 149 13.96 -16.07 2.22
CA GLY A 149 15.32 -15.63 1.95
C GLY A 149 16.39 -16.43 2.71
N SER A 150 16.11 -16.83 3.96
CA SER A 150 17.02 -17.69 4.73
C SER A 150 17.17 -19.09 4.12
N LEU A 151 16.09 -19.65 3.57
CA LEU A 151 16.08 -20.98 2.93
C LEU A 151 16.90 -21.00 1.64
N VAL A 152 16.90 -19.92 0.88
CA VAL A 152 17.62 -19.82 -0.41
C VAL A 152 18.94 -19.07 -0.29
N LYS A 153 19.34 -18.70 0.93
CA LYS A 153 20.57 -17.92 1.22
C LYS A 153 20.59 -16.58 0.48
N LEU A 154 19.46 -15.92 0.42
CA LEU A 154 19.34 -14.57 -0.12
C LEU A 154 20.18 -13.62 0.75
N ALA A 155 21.25 -13.07 0.19
CA ALA A 155 22.20 -12.23 0.92
C ALA A 155 21.68 -10.78 1.06
N LEU A 156 20.49 -10.60 1.65
CA LEU A 156 19.90 -9.30 1.93
C LEU A 156 19.55 -9.20 3.43
N SER A 157 19.91 -8.06 4.03
CA SER A 157 19.64 -7.82 5.44
C SER A 157 18.12 -7.76 5.72
N PRO A 158 17.61 -8.46 6.75
CA PRO A 158 16.22 -8.34 7.19
C PRO A 158 15.79 -6.89 7.47
N TRP A 159 16.73 -6.04 7.88
CA TRP A 159 16.50 -4.61 8.11
C TRP A 159 16.16 -3.84 6.82
N LEU A 160 16.85 -4.14 5.72
CA LEU A 160 16.59 -3.52 4.42
C LEU A 160 15.25 -3.98 3.85
N ILE A 161 14.90 -5.26 4.03
CA ILE A 161 13.57 -5.77 3.69
C ILE A 161 12.50 -5.07 4.53
N LEU A 162 12.74 -4.86 5.83
CA LEU A 162 11.83 -4.12 6.71
C LEU A 162 11.66 -2.66 6.24
N ALA A 163 12.75 -2.01 5.83
CA ALA A 163 12.70 -0.64 5.32
C ALA A 163 11.83 -0.53 4.06
N GLY A 164 12.02 -1.42 3.08
CA GLY A 164 11.18 -1.48 1.87
C GLY A 164 9.71 -1.77 2.20
N THR A 165 9.45 -2.74 3.08
CA THR A 165 8.09 -3.08 3.54
C THR A 165 7.43 -1.92 4.27
N THR A 166 8.17 -1.23 5.15
CA THR A 166 7.66 -0.04 5.86
C THR A 166 7.32 1.08 4.89
N SER A 167 8.16 1.33 3.89
CA SER A 167 7.87 2.32 2.85
C SER A 167 6.57 2.00 2.10
N ALA A 168 6.34 0.72 1.76
CA ALA A 168 5.09 0.26 1.13
C ALA A 168 3.87 0.42 2.05
N VAL A 169 4.03 0.15 3.34
CA VAL A 169 2.97 0.38 4.36
C VAL A 169 2.60 1.85 4.43
N LEU A 170 3.58 2.75 4.44
CA LEU A 170 3.32 4.20 4.49
C LEU A 170 2.55 4.68 3.26
N LEU A 171 2.91 4.21 2.06
CA LEU A 171 2.15 4.47 0.83
C LEU A 171 0.70 3.97 0.98
N ALA A 172 0.53 2.73 1.44
CA ALA A 172 -0.78 2.12 1.61
C ALA A 172 -1.65 2.85 2.65
N ILE A 173 -1.06 3.33 3.75
CA ILE A 173 -1.73 4.16 4.75
C ILE A 173 -2.19 5.50 4.15
N ALA A 174 -1.35 6.15 3.34
CA ALA A 174 -1.71 7.41 2.70
C ALA A 174 -2.92 7.24 1.75
N ILE A 175 -2.89 6.24 0.88
CA ILE A 175 -4.00 5.95 -0.06
C ILE A 175 -5.23 5.43 0.69
N GLY A 176 -5.06 4.61 1.73
CA GLY A 176 -6.16 4.18 2.60
C GLY A 176 -6.84 5.35 3.31
N GLY A 177 -6.06 6.33 3.78
CA GLY A 177 -6.56 7.58 4.35
C GLY A 177 -7.33 8.43 3.34
N LEU A 178 -6.83 8.53 2.10
CA LEU A 178 -7.55 9.17 0.98
C LEU A 178 -8.90 8.47 0.73
N THR A 179 -8.89 7.14 0.67
CA THR A 179 -10.10 6.34 0.42
C THR A 179 -11.14 6.55 1.53
N LEU A 180 -10.69 6.54 2.79
CA LEU A 180 -11.54 6.85 3.95
C LEU A 180 -12.13 8.25 3.84
N ALA A 181 -11.33 9.25 3.47
CA ALA A 181 -11.79 10.64 3.31
C ALA A 181 -12.88 10.76 2.23
N ILE A 182 -12.70 10.10 1.08
CA ILE A 182 -13.70 10.07 0.02
C ILE A 182 -14.98 9.38 0.51
N GLY A 183 -14.85 8.25 1.22
CA GLY A 183 -15.98 7.54 1.83
C GLY A 183 -16.75 8.39 2.84
N CYS A 184 -16.05 9.16 3.68
CA CYS A 184 -16.64 10.13 4.62
C CYS A 184 -17.46 11.22 3.89
N GLY A 185 -16.97 11.68 2.74
CA GLY A 185 -17.63 12.74 1.96
C GLY A 185 -18.80 12.24 1.12
N THR A 186 -18.69 11.07 0.50
CA THR A 186 -19.67 10.56 -0.47
C THR A 186 -20.72 9.65 0.14
N GLY A 187 -20.39 8.92 1.23
CA GLY A 187 -21.22 7.86 1.81
C GLY A 187 -21.41 6.64 0.91
N SER A 188 -20.68 6.57 -0.20
CA SER A 188 -20.76 5.46 -1.14
C SER A 188 -19.44 4.71 -1.20
N LYS A 189 -19.48 3.44 -0.84
CA LYS A 189 -18.33 2.53 -0.89
C LYS A 189 -17.79 2.39 -2.31
N GLY A 190 -18.68 2.24 -3.29
CA GLY A 190 -18.31 2.10 -4.70
C GLY A 190 -17.58 3.35 -5.22
N GLN A 191 -18.07 4.56 -4.89
CA GLN A 191 -17.42 5.82 -5.27
C GLN A 191 -16.06 5.96 -4.58
N ALA A 192 -15.97 5.65 -3.28
CA ALA A 192 -14.71 5.73 -2.54
C ALA A 192 -13.65 4.80 -3.16
N MET A 193 -14.00 3.56 -3.46
CA MET A 193 -13.10 2.61 -4.12
C MET A 193 -12.70 3.07 -5.52
N GLY A 194 -13.67 3.47 -6.35
CA GLY A 194 -13.41 3.84 -7.74
C GLY A 194 -12.52 5.07 -7.86
N ILE A 195 -12.84 6.15 -7.13
CA ILE A 195 -12.06 7.39 -7.16
C ILE A 195 -10.65 7.18 -6.59
N ALA A 196 -10.53 6.52 -5.43
CA ALA A 196 -9.23 6.28 -4.82
C ALA A 196 -8.34 5.36 -5.70
N SER A 197 -8.91 4.31 -6.30
CA SER A 197 -8.18 3.45 -7.24
C SER A 197 -7.75 4.19 -8.48
N GLY A 198 -8.61 5.06 -9.04
CA GLY A 198 -8.28 5.90 -10.18
C GLY A 198 -7.12 6.86 -9.88
N ILE A 199 -7.15 7.53 -8.72
CA ILE A 199 -6.08 8.43 -8.26
C ILE A 199 -4.77 7.63 -8.04
N ALA A 200 -4.85 6.48 -7.35
CA ALA A 200 -3.68 5.64 -7.10
C ALA A 200 -3.05 5.14 -8.42
N PHE A 201 -3.88 4.71 -9.38
CA PHE A 201 -3.40 4.28 -10.69
C PHE A 201 -2.76 5.42 -11.48
N ALA A 202 -3.37 6.61 -11.50
CA ALA A 202 -2.80 7.78 -12.15
C ALA A 202 -1.46 8.20 -11.52
N ALA A 203 -1.37 8.16 -10.19
CA ALA A 203 -0.14 8.45 -9.45
C ALA A 203 0.96 7.39 -9.75
N TYR A 204 0.59 6.11 -9.85
CA TYR A 204 1.51 5.05 -10.26
C TYR A 204 2.03 5.28 -11.70
N LEU A 205 1.13 5.58 -12.65
CA LEU A 205 1.53 5.87 -14.02
C LEU A 205 2.43 7.10 -14.12
N LEU A 206 2.14 8.15 -13.35
CA LEU A 206 2.99 9.34 -13.30
C LEU A 206 4.41 8.98 -12.85
N GLU A 207 4.56 8.21 -11.76
CA GLU A 207 5.87 7.77 -11.27
C GLU A 207 6.60 6.88 -12.28
N SER A 208 5.89 5.90 -12.86
CA SER A 208 6.46 4.93 -13.80
C SER A 208 6.85 5.56 -15.14
N MET A 209 6.09 6.55 -15.63
CA MET A 209 6.33 7.18 -16.93
C MET A 209 7.28 8.39 -16.86
N ALA A 210 7.37 9.07 -15.71
CA ALA A 210 8.21 10.27 -15.58
C ALA A 210 9.69 10.08 -15.95
N PRO A 211 10.35 8.94 -15.66
CA PRO A 211 11.73 8.70 -16.12
C PRO A 211 11.87 8.64 -17.64
N VAL A 212 10.83 8.22 -18.36
CA VAL A 212 10.84 8.05 -19.82
C VAL A 212 10.33 9.29 -20.55
N VAL A 213 9.33 9.97 -19.98
CA VAL A 213 8.65 11.13 -20.59
C VAL A 213 9.11 12.42 -19.89
N ARG A 214 10.01 13.18 -20.54
CA ARG A 214 10.58 14.43 -19.98
C ARG A 214 9.54 15.43 -19.49
N ALA A 215 8.40 15.54 -20.16
CA ALA A 215 7.32 16.45 -19.78
C ALA A 215 6.68 16.10 -18.41
N LEU A 216 6.78 14.85 -17.96
CA LEU A 216 6.23 14.40 -16.69
C LEU A 216 7.20 14.54 -15.51
N GLN A 217 8.50 14.70 -15.78
CA GLN A 217 9.52 14.78 -14.74
C GLN A 217 9.26 15.88 -13.66
N PRO A 218 8.82 17.11 -14.01
CA PRO A 218 8.54 18.13 -13.00
C PRO A 218 7.39 17.77 -12.05
N TYR A 219 6.47 16.91 -12.51
CA TYR A 219 5.29 16.49 -11.75
C TYR A 219 5.49 15.21 -10.93
N ARG A 220 6.62 14.53 -11.11
CA ARG A 220 6.95 13.30 -10.42
C ARG A 220 6.80 13.37 -8.90
N PRO A 221 7.24 14.45 -8.20
CA PRO A 221 7.08 14.59 -6.75
C PRO A 221 5.62 14.74 -6.28
N LEU A 222 4.65 14.93 -7.19
CA LEU A 222 3.22 14.92 -6.81
C LEU A 222 2.71 13.50 -6.57
N SER A 223 3.41 12.48 -7.08
CA SER A 223 3.04 11.09 -6.86
C SER A 223 3.48 10.60 -5.48
N PRO A 224 2.58 10.01 -4.67
CA PRO A 224 2.97 9.30 -3.45
C PRO A 224 3.93 8.13 -3.72
N PHE A 225 3.87 7.53 -4.91
CA PHE A 225 4.77 6.43 -5.31
C PHE A 225 6.22 6.88 -5.47
N TYR A 226 6.48 8.15 -5.78
CA TYR A 226 7.82 8.72 -5.77
C TYR A 226 8.48 8.55 -4.38
N TYR A 227 7.78 8.91 -3.32
CA TYR A 227 8.28 8.80 -1.95
C TYR A 227 8.36 7.36 -1.45
N TYR A 228 7.71 6.44 -2.13
CA TYR A 228 7.76 5.03 -1.81
C TYR A 228 9.12 4.39 -2.16
N MET A 229 9.65 4.62 -3.37
CA MET A 229 10.81 3.87 -3.88
C MET A 229 12.00 4.72 -4.32
N ALA A 230 11.86 6.05 -4.50
CA ALA A 230 12.91 6.87 -5.07
C ALA A 230 14.20 6.93 -4.23
N ALA A 231 14.11 6.68 -2.91
CA ALA A 231 15.26 6.63 -2.01
C ALA A 231 15.94 5.25 -1.95
N ASP A 232 15.50 4.26 -2.73
CA ASP A 232 16.01 2.87 -2.73
C ASP A 232 16.04 2.22 -1.34
N PRO A 233 14.87 2.04 -0.69
CA PRO A 233 14.81 1.55 0.69
C PRO A 233 15.36 0.13 0.89
N LEU A 234 15.44 -0.68 -0.17
CA LEU A 234 16.03 -2.03 -0.14
C LEU A 234 17.57 -2.02 -0.16
N GLU A 235 18.20 -0.89 -0.48
CA GLU A 235 19.66 -0.74 -0.50
C GLU A 235 20.16 0.20 0.58
N LYS A 236 19.46 1.35 0.76
CA LYS A 236 19.91 2.46 1.64
C LYS A 236 19.16 2.51 2.97
N GLY A 237 18.06 1.74 3.09
CA GLY A 237 17.15 1.84 4.23
C GLY A 237 16.08 2.90 4.04
N LEU A 238 15.23 3.07 5.05
CA LEU A 238 14.11 4.00 5.03
C LEU A 238 14.62 5.46 5.09
N ASP A 239 14.23 6.27 4.11
CA ASP A 239 14.50 7.72 4.13
C ASP A 239 13.47 8.43 5.02
N PRO A 240 13.91 9.14 6.09
CA PRO A 240 12.98 9.81 7.00
C PRO A 240 12.20 10.96 6.33
N GLY A 241 12.77 11.63 5.33
CA GLY A 241 12.10 12.71 4.62
C GLY A 241 10.93 12.18 3.78
N HIS A 242 11.16 11.12 3.02
CA HIS A 242 10.13 10.45 2.25
C HIS A 242 9.03 9.85 3.15
N ALA A 243 9.42 9.21 4.24
CA ALA A 243 8.48 8.69 5.23
C ALA A 243 7.61 9.80 5.84
N ALA A 244 8.20 10.95 6.18
CA ALA A 244 7.48 12.10 6.72
C ALA A 244 6.46 12.67 5.73
N VAL A 245 6.78 12.73 4.43
CA VAL A 245 5.81 13.17 3.39
C VAL A 245 4.62 12.22 3.30
N LEU A 246 4.85 10.91 3.27
CA LEU A 246 3.74 9.93 3.22
C LEU A 246 2.85 9.98 4.47
N LEU A 247 3.45 10.16 5.66
CA LEU A 247 2.71 10.36 6.91
C LEU A 247 1.92 11.67 6.91
N ALA A 248 2.50 12.75 6.41
CA ALA A 248 1.82 14.04 6.28
C ALA A 248 0.62 13.94 5.32
N LEU A 249 0.77 13.27 4.17
CA LEU A 249 -0.33 13.01 3.24
C LEU A 249 -1.45 12.22 3.93
N ALA A 250 -1.12 11.15 4.65
CA ALA A 250 -2.10 10.38 5.41
C ALA A 250 -2.84 11.25 6.44
N ALA A 251 -2.11 12.06 7.20
CA ALA A 251 -2.69 12.97 8.19
C ALA A 251 -3.64 14.00 7.56
N VAL A 252 -3.23 14.61 6.43
CA VAL A 252 -4.06 15.56 5.67
C VAL A 252 -5.34 14.89 5.17
N PHE A 253 -5.24 13.71 4.56
CA PHE A 253 -6.43 13.01 4.07
C PHE A 253 -7.38 12.63 5.20
N VAL A 254 -6.88 12.14 6.32
CA VAL A 254 -7.71 11.83 7.49
C VAL A 254 -8.36 13.08 8.06
N ALA A 255 -7.65 14.20 8.16
CA ALA A 255 -8.22 15.47 8.60
C ALA A 255 -9.35 15.95 7.66
N LEU A 256 -9.16 15.83 6.33
CA LEU A 256 -10.21 16.11 5.35
C LEU A 256 -11.41 15.17 5.51
N GLY A 257 -11.17 13.88 5.79
CA GLY A 257 -12.21 12.90 6.08
C GLY A 257 -13.02 13.27 7.32
N VAL A 258 -12.35 13.69 8.41
CA VAL A 258 -13.02 14.16 9.62
C VAL A 258 -13.89 15.38 9.33
N LEU A 259 -13.36 16.37 8.62
CA LEU A 259 -14.10 17.59 8.25
C LEU A 259 -15.31 17.28 7.36
N ALA A 260 -15.14 16.41 6.37
CA ALA A 260 -16.22 16.00 5.47
C ALA A 260 -17.34 15.28 6.25
N PHE A 261 -16.97 14.34 7.14
CA PHE A 261 -17.94 13.59 7.93
C PHE A 261 -18.68 14.43 8.98
N GLN A 262 -18.02 15.46 9.53
CA GLN A 262 -18.66 16.40 10.46
C GLN A 262 -19.71 17.29 9.80
N ARG A 263 -19.46 17.73 8.56
CA ARG A 263 -20.31 18.67 7.82
C ARG A 263 -21.45 18.01 7.06
N ARG A 264 -21.38 16.70 6.90
CA ARG A 264 -22.35 15.95 6.11
C ARG A 264 -23.59 15.65 6.95
N ASP A 265 -24.77 15.98 6.39
CA ASP A 265 -26.04 15.50 6.89
C ASP A 265 -26.18 14.03 6.48
N LEU A 266 -26.32 13.17 7.47
CA LEU A 266 -26.61 11.76 7.22
C LEU A 266 -28.08 11.66 6.84
N ALA A 267 -28.35 11.05 5.69
CA ALA A 267 -29.74 10.78 5.28
C ALA A 267 -30.30 9.73 6.27
N VAL A 268 -31.17 10.18 7.15
CA VAL A 268 -31.97 9.34 8.06
C VAL A 268 -33.17 8.81 7.28
#